data_0b86d5524f5ecc62baf1f942171adb9f
#
_entry.id   0b86d5524f5ecc62baf1f942171adb9f
#
_cell.length_a   1.000
_cell.length_b   1.000
_cell.length_c   1.000
_cell.angle_alpha   90.00
_cell.angle_beta   90.00
_cell.angle_gamma   90.00
#
_symmetry.space_group_name_H-M   'P 1'
#
loop_
_entity.id
_entity.type
_entity.pdbx_description
1 polymer ?
#
loop_
_entity_poly.entity_id
_entity_poly.type
_entity_poly.pdbx_seq_one_letter_code
_entity_poly.pdbx_strand_id
1 'polypeptide(L)'
;IFYILGGVSAAFLQAFFSGGMDVPMIGASGCIAGIMGAYYVLYPKAKINVFLWFFIFIQFIKVPANIVLLMWIIGQFISAAGGSYTGVAYFAHIGGFIFGYLAIKYFFQEHVRRARVITNYEIVDDNDLPISRKNKSQGLTKDD
;
A
#
# COMPACT_ATOMS: atom_id res chain seq x y z
N ILE A 1 -5.96 15.40 2.26
CA ILE A 1 -4.73 15.97 2.85
C ILE A 1 -3.57 14.99 2.73
N PHE A 2 -3.65 13.77 3.24
CA PHE A 2 -2.56 12.77 3.19
C PHE A 2 -1.99 12.56 1.77
N TYR A 3 -2.87 12.40 0.79
CA TYR A 3 -2.51 12.24 -0.62
C TYR A 3 -1.68 13.41 -1.16
N ILE A 4 -2.11 14.65 -0.85
CA ILE A 4 -1.42 15.87 -1.27
C ILE A 4 -0.05 15.99 -0.60
N LEU A 5 0.04 15.70 0.70
CA LEU A 5 1.31 15.73 1.43
C LEU A 5 2.29 14.69 0.89
N GLY A 6 1.80 13.51 0.51
CA GLY A 6 2.60 12.50 -0.19
C GLY A 6 3.15 13.02 -1.52
N GLY A 7 2.34 13.74 -2.28
CA GLY A 7 2.78 14.37 -3.52
C GLY A 7 3.80 15.48 -3.32
N VAL A 8 3.63 16.32 -2.30
CA VAL A 8 4.61 17.36 -1.94
C VAL A 8 5.94 16.74 -1.54
N SER A 9 5.92 15.69 -0.70
CA SER A 9 7.13 14.96 -0.33
C SER A 9 7.83 14.32 -1.54
N ALA A 10 7.03 13.75 -2.45
CA ALA A 10 7.53 13.17 -3.69
C ALA A 10 8.23 14.22 -4.57
N ALA A 11 7.57 15.37 -4.78
CA ALA A 11 8.12 16.46 -5.56
C ALA A 11 9.40 17.02 -4.94
N PHE A 12 9.42 17.19 -3.61
CA PHE A 12 10.60 17.67 -2.89
C PHE A 12 11.80 16.73 -3.07
N LEU A 13 11.61 15.42 -2.89
CA LEU A 13 12.71 14.47 -3.03
C LEU A 13 13.22 14.41 -4.47
N GLN A 14 12.32 14.45 -5.45
CA GLN A 14 12.72 14.49 -6.86
C GLN A 14 13.53 15.75 -7.17
N ALA A 15 13.06 16.94 -6.75
CA ALA A 15 13.77 18.20 -6.97
C ALA A 15 15.17 18.21 -6.35
N PHE A 16 15.29 17.63 -5.15
CA PHE A 16 16.55 17.53 -4.43
C PHE A 16 17.60 16.68 -5.18
N PHE A 17 17.19 15.56 -5.75
CA PHE A 17 18.09 14.62 -6.41
C PHE A 17 18.24 14.85 -7.92
N SER A 18 17.35 15.61 -8.55
CA SER A 18 17.42 15.90 -10.00
C SER A 18 18.48 16.95 -10.37
N GLY A 19 19.14 17.56 -9.38
CA GLY A 19 20.26 18.47 -9.63
C GLY A 19 19.92 19.70 -10.46
N GLY A 20 18.65 20.18 -10.42
CA GLY A 20 18.21 21.37 -11.17
C GLY A 20 17.89 21.08 -12.64
N MET A 21 17.72 19.83 -13.03
CA MET A 21 17.22 19.50 -14.36
C MET A 21 15.73 19.88 -14.45
N ASP A 22 15.38 20.72 -15.39
CA ASP A 22 14.01 21.15 -15.70
C ASP A 22 13.22 20.02 -16.39
N VAL A 23 13.07 18.89 -15.70
CA VAL A 23 12.24 17.78 -16.18
C VAL A 23 10.84 17.99 -15.61
N PRO A 24 9.84 18.30 -16.45
CA PRO A 24 8.48 18.45 -15.97
C PRO A 24 7.97 17.12 -15.40
N MET A 25 7.56 17.13 -14.13
CA MET A 25 6.93 15.98 -13.49
C MET A 25 5.43 16.02 -13.79
N ILE A 26 4.95 15.06 -14.54
CA ILE A 26 3.52 14.90 -14.83
C ILE A 26 3.06 13.59 -14.23
N GLY A 27 2.10 13.67 -13.31
CA GLY A 27 1.43 12.49 -12.79
C GLY A 27 1.31 12.42 -11.28
N ALA A 28 0.24 11.79 -10.85
CA ALA A 28 -0.10 11.58 -9.45
C ALA A 28 0.65 10.38 -8.81
N SER A 29 1.59 9.77 -9.53
CA SER A 29 2.25 8.53 -9.13
C SER A 29 3.05 8.64 -7.82
N GLY A 30 3.63 9.81 -7.54
CA GLY A 30 4.28 10.08 -6.26
C GLY A 30 3.29 10.11 -5.09
N CYS A 31 2.10 10.66 -5.29
CA CYS A 31 1.02 10.61 -4.30
C CYS A 31 0.55 9.16 -4.05
N ILE A 32 0.42 8.37 -5.12
CA ILE A 32 0.04 6.96 -5.06
C ILE A 32 1.12 6.16 -4.33
N ALA A 33 2.39 6.44 -4.58
CA ALA A 33 3.51 5.85 -3.84
C ALA A 33 3.40 6.11 -2.33
N GLY A 34 2.91 7.30 -1.92
CA GLY A 34 2.61 7.62 -0.52
C GLY A 34 1.53 6.71 0.07
N ILE A 35 0.46 6.45 -0.69
CA ILE A 35 -0.57 5.50 -0.27
C ILE A 35 0.00 4.07 -0.18
N MET A 36 0.86 3.67 -1.11
CA MET A 36 1.51 2.36 -1.10
C MET A 36 2.40 2.18 0.13
N GLY A 37 3.15 3.22 0.52
CA GLY A 37 3.95 3.23 1.75
C GLY A 37 3.10 3.11 3.01
N ALA A 38 1.96 3.80 3.05
CA ALA A 38 0.97 3.68 4.12
C ALA A 38 0.37 2.27 4.17
N TYR A 39 -0.02 1.73 3.04
CA TYR A 39 -0.59 0.38 2.92
C TYR A 39 0.37 -0.71 3.41
N TYR A 40 1.67 -0.57 3.12
CA TYR A 40 2.71 -1.48 3.58
C TYR A 40 2.72 -1.64 5.10
N VAL A 41 2.47 -0.55 5.84
CA VAL A 41 2.42 -0.57 7.32
C VAL A 41 1.06 -1.04 7.83
N LEU A 42 -0.03 -0.59 7.20
CA LEU A 42 -1.40 -0.88 7.66
C LEU A 42 -1.78 -2.34 7.46
N TYR A 43 -1.44 -2.92 6.31
CA TYR A 43 -1.93 -4.23 5.87
C TYR A 43 -0.82 -5.22 5.54
N PRO A 44 0.08 -5.54 6.49
CA PRO A 44 1.26 -6.37 6.22
C PRO A 44 0.91 -7.83 5.85
N LYS A 45 -0.28 -8.30 6.21
CA LYS A 45 -0.74 -9.68 5.93
C LYS A 45 -1.74 -9.76 4.77
N ALA A 46 -2.12 -8.63 4.17
CA ALA A 46 -3.04 -8.63 3.04
C ALA A 46 -2.44 -9.41 1.87
N LYS A 47 -3.30 -10.13 1.16
CA LYS A 47 -2.91 -10.91 -0.02
C LYS A 47 -3.49 -10.27 -1.26
N ILE A 48 -2.69 -10.17 -2.31
CA ILE A 48 -3.10 -9.69 -3.63
C ILE A 48 -3.18 -10.88 -4.56
N ASN A 49 -4.27 -11.00 -5.29
CA ASN A 49 -4.39 -11.98 -6.36
C ASN A 49 -3.62 -11.44 -7.57
N VAL A 50 -2.51 -12.07 -7.88
CA VAL A 50 -1.70 -11.73 -9.04
C VAL A 50 -2.09 -12.67 -10.17
N PHE A 51 -2.48 -12.07 -11.29
CA PHE A 51 -2.75 -12.79 -12.52
C PHE A 51 -1.44 -12.98 -13.27
N LEU A 52 -1.03 -14.23 -13.43
CA LEU A 52 0.14 -14.60 -14.22
C LEU A 52 -0.34 -15.23 -15.53
N TRP A 53 0.02 -14.57 -16.61
CA TRP A 53 -0.17 -15.12 -17.94
C TRP A 53 1.20 -15.43 -18.56
N PHE A 54 1.53 -16.70 -18.57
CA PHE A 54 2.76 -17.17 -19.18
C PHE A 54 2.41 -18.10 -20.35
N PHE A 55 2.38 -17.54 -21.54
CA PHE A 55 2.10 -18.20 -22.82
C PHE A 55 0.75 -18.96 -22.85
N ILE A 56 0.70 -20.20 -22.39
CA ILE A 56 -0.51 -21.05 -22.36
C ILE A 56 -1.04 -21.23 -20.93
N PHE A 57 -0.21 -20.93 -19.93
CA PHE A 57 -0.59 -21.10 -18.53
C PHE A 57 -1.16 -19.80 -17.97
N ILE A 58 -2.43 -19.87 -17.55
CA ILE A 58 -3.13 -18.81 -16.85
C ILE A 58 -3.25 -19.25 -15.40
N GLN A 59 -2.62 -18.52 -14.49
CA GLN A 59 -2.65 -18.86 -13.07
C GLN A 59 -2.87 -17.62 -12.21
N PHE A 60 -3.75 -17.77 -11.20
CA PHE A 60 -3.94 -16.79 -10.15
C PHE A 60 -3.17 -17.25 -8.93
N ILE A 61 -2.20 -16.46 -8.49
CA ILE A 61 -1.45 -16.72 -7.26
C ILE A 61 -1.75 -15.64 -6.23
N LYS A 62 -1.85 -16.05 -4.97
CA LYS A 62 -2.02 -15.14 -3.84
C LYS A 62 -0.66 -14.77 -3.27
N VAL A 63 -0.23 -13.54 -3.52
CA VAL A 63 1.04 -13.02 -3.03
C VAL A 63 0.79 -12.03 -1.89
N PRO A 64 1.56 -12.09 -0.78
CA PRO A 64 1.48 -11.07 0.25
C PRO A 64 1.77 -9.67 -0.32
N ALA A 65 0.90 -8.71 0.00
CA ALA A 65 1.01 -7.35 -0.53
C ALA A 65 2.33 -6.66 -0.18
N ASN A 66 2.85 -6.92 1.02
CA ASN A 66 4.13 -6.38 1.47
C ASN A 66 5.30 -6.82 0.57
N ILE A 67 5.29 -8.05 0.05
CA ILE A 67 6.33 -8.53 -0.87
C ILE A 67 6.25 -7.78 -2.20
N VAL A 68 5.03 -7.63 -2.75
CA VAL A 68 4.82 -6.91 -4.01
C VAL A 68 5.27 -5.46 -3.89
N LEU A 69 4.89 -4.78 -2.80
CA LEU A 69 5.25 -3.39 -2.54
C LEU A 69 6.75 -3.23 -2.30
N LEU A 70 7.36 -4.18 -1.59
CA LEU A 70 8.81 -4.17 -1.34
C LEU A 70 9.59 -4.35 -2.64
N MET A 71 9.21 -5.29 -3.48
CA MET A 71 9.85 -5.50 -4.79
C MET A 71 9.70 -4.25 -5.67
N TRP A 72 8.51 -3.63 -5.65
CA TRP A 72 8.27 -2.41 -6.42
C TRP A 72 9.17 -1.27 -5.97
N ILE A 73 9.28 -1.00 -4.65
CA ILE A 73 10.12 0.09 -4.14
C ILE A 73 11.63 -0.19 -4.36
N ILE A 74 12.08 -1.43 -4.22
CA ILE A 74 13.45 -1.81 -4.54
C ILE A 74 13.74 -1.54 -6.02
N GLY A 75 12.81 -1.86 -6.91
CA GLY A 75 12.91 -1.53 -8.33
C GLY A 75 13.07 -0.03 -8.59
N GLN A 76 12.39 0.84 -7.82
CA GLN A 76 12.57 2.29 -7.92
C GLN A 76 14.00 2.72 -7.54
N PHE A 77 14.57 2.15 -6.48
CA PHE A 77 15.95 2.45 -6.08
C PHE A 77 16.96 2.00 -7.13
N ILE A 78 16.81 0.79 -7.67
CA ILE A 78 17.70 0.26 -8.72
C ILE A 78 17.63 1.15 -9.98
N SER A 79 16.41 1.52 -10.39
CA SER A 79 16.20 2.37 -11.55
C SER A 79 16.74 3.79 -11.36
N ALA A 80 16.60 4.35 -10.16
CA ALA A 80 17.15 5.64 -9.80
C ALA A 80 18.70 5.63 -9.84
N ALA A 81 19.33 4.53 -9.36
CA ALA A 81 20.79 4.36 -9.35
C ALA A 81 21.35 4.09 -10.75
N GLY A 82 20.56 3.47 -11.63
CA GLY A 82 20.99 3.14 -13.00
C GLY A 82 21.17 4.34 -13.95
N GLY A 83 20.79 5.54 -13.54
CA GLY A 83 21.00 6.78 -14.30
C GLY A 83 20.30 6.84 -15.67
N SER A 84 19.44 5.86 -15.97
CA SER A 84 18.73 5.82 -17.26
C SER A 84 17.64 6.88 -17.32
N TYR A 85 17.73 7.78 -18.28
CA TYR A 85 16.70 8.78 -18.57
C TYR A 85 15.48 8.09 -19.21
N THR A 86 14.61 7.56 -18.38
CA THR A 86 13.38 6.87 -18.84
C THR A 86 12.14 7.78 -18.82
N GLY A 87 12.30 9.05 -18.45
CA GLY A 87 11.18 9.97 -18.24
C GLY A 87 10.36 9.69 -16.98
N VAL A 88 10.79 8.73 -16.14
CA VAL A 88 10.13 8.38 -14.88
C VAL A 88 10.86 9.04 -13.71
N ALA A 89 10.10 9.73 -12.86
CA ALA A 89 10.59 10.40 -11.66
C ALA A 89 10.73 9.40 -10.50
N TYR A 90 11.76 8.56 -10.52
CA TYR A 90 11.96 7.49 -9.52
C TYR A 90 12.11 8.03 -8.10
N PHE A 91 12.82 9.16 -7.92
CA PHE A 91 12.97 9.79 -6.61
C PHE A 91 11.64 10.32 -6.06
N ALA A 92 10.70 10.73 -6.94
CA ALA A 92 9.36 11.08 -6.51
C ALA A 92 8.61 9.87 -5.93
N HIS A 93 8.72 8.70 -6.54
CA HIS A 93 8.14 7.48 -6.01
C HIS A 93 8.73 7.09 -4.66
N ILE A 94 10.05 7.17 -4.53
CA ILE A 94 10.76 6.90 -3.28
C ILE A 94 10.31 7.88 -2.19
N GLY A 95 10.26 9.19 -2.50
CA GLY A 95 9.84 10.23 -1.56
C GLY A 95 8.41 10.06 -1.09
N GLY A 96 7.49 9.77 -2.00
CA GLY A 96 6.11 9.48 -1.66
C GLY A 96 5.99 8.26 -0.75
N PHE A 97 6.64 7.15 -1.12
CA PHE A 97 6.58 5.91 -0.34
C PHE A 97 7.15 6.07 1.08
N ILE A 98 8.31 6.72 1.21
CA ILE A 98 8.92 7.00 2.52
C ILE A 98 7.99 7.86 3.38
N PHE A 99 7.39 8.92 2.79
CA PHE A 99 6.41 9.75 3.50
C PHE A 99 5.27 8.90 4.03
N GLY A 100 4.63 8.09 3.19
CA GLY A 100 3.50 7.27 3.59
C GLY A 100 3.85 6.27 4.68
N TYR A 101 5.00 5.61 4.56
CA TYR A 101 5.53 4.68 5.55
C TYR A 101 5.75 5.37 6.92
N LEU A 102 6.47 6.50 6.93
CA LEU A 102 6.81 7.23 8.15
C LEU A 102 5.58 7.87 8.80
N ALA A 103 4.70 8.47 7.99
CA ALA A 103 3.49 9.11 8.49
C ALA A 103 2.60 8.11 9.24
N ILE A 104 2.38 6.92 8.69
CA ILE A 104 1.57 5.90 9.36
C ILE A 104 2.31 5.33 10.56
N LYS A 105 3.59 5.03 10.43
CA LYS A 105 4.36 4.40 11.49
C LYS A 105 4.50 5.26 12.74
N TYR A 106 4.65 6.58 12.57
CA TYR A 106 4.96 7.47 13.69
C TYR A 106 3.78 8.36 14.14
N PHE A 107 2.94 8.82 13.21
CA PHE A 107 1.87 9.78 13.53
C PHE A 107 0.50 9.15 13.67
N PHE A 108 0.22 8.01 13.03
CA PHE A 108 -1.10 7.41 12.99
C PHE A 108 -1.17 6.02 13.62
N GLN A 109 -0.35 5.74 14.65
CA GLN A 109 -0.30 4.42 15.30
C GLN A 109 -1.66 3.96 15.85
N GLU A 110 -2.49 4.87 16.36
CA GLU A 110 -3.84 4.55 16.82
C GLU A 110 -4.73 4.05 15.68
N HIS A 111 -4.64 4.67 14.50
CA HIS A 111 -5.37 4.24 13.32
C HIS A 111 -4.87 2.87 12.81
N VAL A 112 -3.57 2.63 12.90
CA VAL A 112 -2.96 1.33 12.59
C VAL A 112 -3.51 0.23 13.48
N ARG A 113 -3.61 0.50 14.78
CA ARG A 113 -4.13 -0.45 15.76
C ARG A 113 -5.61 -0.77 15.48
N ARG A 114 -6.44 0.25 15.22
CA ARG A 114 -7.86 0.07 14.88
C ARG A 114 -8.04 -0.72 13.58
N ALA A 115 -7.30 -0.37 12.53
CA ALA A 115 -7.36 -1.07 11.26
C ALA A 115 -6.97 -2.56 11.39
N ARG A 116 -5.95 -2.89 12.19
CA ARG A 116 -5.56 -4.28 12.47
C ARG A 116 -6.64 -5.06 13.21
N VAL A 117 -7.32 -4.41 14.16
CA VAL A 117 -8.42 -5.01 14.90
C VAL A 117 -9.55 -5.36 13.94
N ILE A 118 -9.98 -4.43 13.09
CA ILE A 118 -11.04 -4.65 12.09
C ILE A 118 -10.67 -5.80 11.15
N THR A 119 -9.44 -5.80 10.61
CA THR A 119 -8.97 -6.86 9.70
C THR A 119 -8.94 -8.24 10.37
N ASN A 120 -8.63 -8.29 11.66
CA ASN A 120 -8.66 -9.56 12.41
C ASN A 120 -10.11 -10.04 12.66
N TYR A 121 -11.08 -9.14 12.79
CA TYR A 121 -12.50 -9.53 12.91
C TYR A 121 -13.10 -10.02 11.59
N GLU A 122 -12.68 -9.46 10.45
CA GLU A 122 -13.14 -9.93 9.13
C GLU A 122 -12.56 -11.29 8.72
N ILE A 123 -11.45 -11.72 9.33
CA ILE A 123 -10.82 -13.02 9.07
C ILE A 123 -11.47 -14.14 9.93
N VAL A 124 -12.21 -13.78 10.95
CA VAL A 124 -13.00 -14.76 11.73
C VAL A 124 -14.23 -15.10 10.90
N ASP A 125 -14.15 -16.17 10.13
CA ASP A 125 -15.29 -16.75 9.42
C ASP A 125 -16.41 -17.04 10.44
N ASP A 126 -17.67 -16.79 10.04
CA ASP A 126 -18.84 -17.07 10.85
C ASP A 126 -18.91 -18.51 11.38
N ASN A 127 -18.13 -19.40 10.77
CA ASN A 127 -17.99 -20.80 11.19
C ASN A 127 -17.10 -20.99 12.43
N ASP A 128 -16.22 -20.03 12.73
CA ASP A 128 -15.30 -20.08 13.86
C ASP A 128 -15.85 -19.41 15.14
N LEU A 129 -17.04 -18.80 15.06
CA LEU A 129 -17.71 -18.23 16.22
C LEU A 129 -18.21 -19.33 17.16
N PRO A 130 -17.91 -19.27 18.45
CA PRO A 130 -18.48 -20.20 19.42
C PRO A 130 -20.00 -20.15 19.38
N ILE A 131 -20.63 -21.31 19.45
CA ILE A 131 -22.09 -21.54 19.27
C ILE A 131 -22.96 -20.55 20.06
N SER A 132 -22.47 -20.06 21.21
CA SER A 132 -23.17 -19.07 22.04
C SER A 132 -23.34 -17.70 21.37
N ARG A 133 -22.46 -17.32 20.44
CA ARG A 133 -22.58 -16.05 19.69
C ARG A 133 -23.43 -16.22 18.42
N LYS A 134 -23.40 -17.40 17.81
CA LYS A 134 -24.21 -17.74 16.64
C LYS A 134 -25.72 -17.62 16.93
N ASN A 135 -26.13 -18.06 18.13
CA ASN A 135 -27.54 -17.97 18.55
C ASN A 135 -28.03 -16.54 18.88
N LYS A 136 -27.11 -15.63 19.19
CA LYS A 136 -27.44 -14.24 19.50
C LYS A 136 -27.67 -13.37 18.25
N SER A 137 -26.99 -13.69 17.15
CA SER A 137 -27.19 -13.03 15.86
C SER A 137 -28.43 -13.54 15.11
N GLN A 138 -28.83 -14.78 15.35
CA GLN A 138 -30.05 -15.35 14.76
C GLN A 138 -31.32 -15.08 15.57
N GLY A 139 -31.21 -14.66 16.83
CA GLY A 139 -32.35 -14.36 17.72
C GLY A 139 -32.95 -12.98 17.55
N LEU A 140 -32.36 -12.11 16.71
CA LEU A 140 -32.86 -10.74 16.49
C LEU A 140 -33.79 -10.58 15.27
N THR A 141 -34.16 -11.69 14.62
CA THR A 141 -35.07 -11.66 13.45
C THR A 141 -36.34 -12.47 13.60
N LYS A 142 -36.78 -12.71 14.84
CA LYS A 142 -38.12 -13.28 15.10
C LYS A 142 -38.75 -12.52 16.26
N ASP A 143 -39.41 -11.45 15.93
CA ASP A 143 -40.58 -10.85 16.54
C ASP A 143 -40.80 -9.47 15.90
N ASP A 144 -41.55 -9.52 14.78
CA ASP A 144 -42.69 -8.61 14.44
C ASP A 144 -43.26 -9.04 13.08
#